data_21a19f875a82b4c3ed680790d044e377
#
_entry.id   21a19f875a82b4c3ed680790d044e377
#
_cell.length_a   1.000
_cell.length_b   1.000
_cell.length_c   1.000
_cell.angle_alpha   90.00
_cell.angle_beta   90.00
_cell.angle_gamma   90.00
#
_symmetry.space_group_name_H-M   'P 1'
#
loop_
_entity.id
_entity.type
_entity.pdbx_description
1 polymer ?
#
loop_
_entity_poly.entity_id
_entity_poly.type
_entity_poly.pdbx_seq_one_letter_code
_entity_poly.pdbx_strand_id
1 'polypeptide(L)'
;MKIMMLSWEYPPRIVGGIARVVHDLSHTFAKQGHEVHVITYQEGDTKEFEKDGEVFVHRVTNYPINANNFIDWVMQLNFCMVEKAADVIKEYGKFNIVHAHDWLVAYAARAIKKTYKLPLVATIHATESGRNRGIHNSSQGYVNDVEWMLTYEASNVICNSMFMKNEIKNLFGKPSENVFVVPNGINVNKFEGKERDWDFRRNYAADYEKIIFFAGRIVNEKGIQVLLNAAPKILANYPNVKFVIAGRGPCMDELKGLTSYLGLDNKVYFTGYLNDVQITKMYKAIDIATFPSLYEPFGIVALEGMLAGAATVVSDIGGLNEIISHGIDGMKSYAGNPNSLADSILECLFDEKLCERMAKKAHEKVVAEFNWDTISKKTMDVYKQTIAMAKAESKSKVKLSSLATAESMGTAVEVNGKDTTITTGTTDKEIQALHNPVRQKLAKQS
;
A
#
# COMPACT_ATOMS: atom_id res chain seq x y z
N MET A 1 5.47 -22.80 -4.29
CA MET A 1 4.44 -22.37 -5.27
C MET A 1 5.12 -21.49 -6.30
N LYS A 2 4.52 -21.41 -7.51
CA LYS A 2 4.94 -20.44 -8.54
C LYS A 2 3.99 -19.25 -8.53
N ILE A 3 4.51 -18.07 -8.23
CA ILE A 3 3.74 -16.84 -7.94
C ILE A 3 4.08 -15.82 -9.02
N MET A 4 3.08 -15.20 -9.64
CA MET A 4 3.22 -14.05 -10.52
C MET A 4 2.74 -12.80 -9.79
N MET A 5 3.61 -11.83 -9.60
CA MET A 5 3.28 -10.52 -9.03
C MET A 5 3.26 -9.46 -10.13
N LEU A 6 2.23 -8.64 -10.16
CA LEU A 6 2.10 -7.51 -11.06
C LEU A 6 2.19 -6.22 -10.25
N SER A 7 3.16 -5.39 -10.57
CA SER A 7 3.34 -4.09 -9.94
C SER A 7 3.84 -3.06 -10.96
N TRP A 8 3.35 -1.83 -10.90
CA TRP A 8 3.82 -0.77 -11.78
C TRP A 8 5.17 -0.17 -11.35
N GLU A 9 5.58 -0.46 -10.10
CA GLU A 9 6.87 -0.06 -9.54
C GLU A 9 7.55 -1.24 -8.83
N TYR A 10 8.84 -1.34 -9.02
CA TYR A 10 9.78 -2.25 -8.39
C TYR A 10 11.18 -1.62 -8.48
N PRO A 11 12.07 -1.76 -7.49
CA PRO A 11 13.37 -1.11 -7.55
C PRO A 11 14.13 -1.37 -8.89
N PRO A 12 14.82 -0.35 -9.44
CA PRO A 12 15.11 0.96 -8.87
C PRO A 12 13.98 1.99 -8.98
N ARG A 13 12.85 1.68 -9.67
CA ARG A 13 11.67 2.54 -9.73
C ARG A 13 10.95 2.55 -8.40
N ILE A 14 11.09 3.65 -7.66
CA ILE A 14 10.44 3.86 -6.36
C ILE A 14 9.67 5.17 -6.41
N VAL A 15 8.35 5.09 -6.58
CA VAL A 15 7.43 6.24 -6.53
C VAL A 15 6.80 6.36 -5.14
N GLY A 16 6.55 5.22 -4.51
CA GLY A 16 5.97 5.13 -3.17
C GLY A 16 6.40 3.91 -2.40
N GLY A 17 5.59 3.53 -1.42
CA GLY A 17 5.85 2.36 -0.59
C GLY A 17 5.67 1.02 -1.29
N ILE A 18 4.91 0.98 -2.39
CA ILE A 18 4.54 -0.27 -3.10
C ILE A 18 5.79 -0.98 -3.61
N ALA A 19 6.73 -0.24 -4.22
CA ALA A 19 7.97 -0.81 -4.73
C ALA A 19 8.71 -1.64 -3.67
N ARG A 20 8.84 -1.10 -2.47
CA ARG A 20 9.50 -1.77 -1.34
C ARG A 20 8.69 -2.96 -0.83
N VAL A 21 7.37 -2.82 -0.76
CA VAL A 21 6.49 -3.92 -0.35
C VAL A 21 6.58 -5.09 -1.30
N VAL A 22 6.51 -4.86 -2.62
CA VAL A 22 6.61 -5.93 -3.62
C VAL A 22 7.99 -6.56 -3.62
N HIS A 23 9.05 -5.75 -3.54
CA HIS A 23 10.43 -6.23 -3.46
C HIS A 23 10.62 -7.13 -2.23
N ASP A 24 10.36 -6.64 -1.04
CA ASP A 24 10.67 -7.37 0.19
C ASP A 24 9.78 -8.61 0.35
N LEU A 25 8.50 -8.53 -0.04
CA LEU A 25 7.58 -9.68 -0.03
C LEU A 25 8.01 -10.77 -1.03
N SER A 26 8.39 -10.38 -2.26
CA SER A 26 8.86 -11.32 -3.28
C SER A 26 10.15 -12.04 -2.86
N HIS A 27 11.11 -11.31 -2.31
CA HIS A 27 12.34 -11.86 -1.77
C HIS A 27 12.10 -12.78 -0.58
N THR A 28 11.15 -12.44 0.30
CA THR A 28 10.80 -13.29 1.44
C THR A 28 10.18 -14.60 0.96
N PHE A 29 9.29 -14.56 -0.02
CA PHE A 29 8.73 -15.78 -0.60
C PHE A 29 9.78 -16.63 -1.31
N ALA A 30 10.69 -16.00 -2.05
CA ALA A 30 11.77 -16.70 -2.72
C ALA A 30 12.69 -17.42 -1.72
N LYS A 31 13.08 -16.76 -0.61
CA LYS A 31 13.82 -17.37 0.51
C LYS A 31 13.07 -18.54 1.17
N GLN A 32 11.73 -18.52 1.14
CA GLN A 32 10.88 -19.60 1.64
C GLN A 32 10.69 -20.77 0.64
N GLY A 33 11.43 -20.75 -0.47
CA GLY A 33 11.42 -21.82 -1.49
C GLY A 33 10.27 -21.71 -2.50
N HIS A 34 9.69 -20.52 -2.69
CA HIS A 34 8.71 -20.25 -3.73
C HIS A 34 9.38 -19.65 -4.97
N GLU A 35 8.95 -20.05 -6.16
CA GLU A 35 9.36 -19.44 -7.42
C GLU A 35 8.51 -18.18 -7.64
N VAL A 36 9.16 -17.02 -7.67
CA VAL A 36 8.49 -15.73 -7.75
C VAL A 36 8.93 -14.97 -8.99
N HIS A 37 7.96 -14.59 -9.82
CA HIS A 37 8.13 -13.74 -10.99
C HIS A 37 7.40 -12.43 -10.78
N VAL A 38 8.12 -11.32 -10.90
CA VAL A 38 7.57 -9.96 -10.83
C VAL A 38 7.55 -9.38 -12.24
N ILE A 39 6.38 -8.95 -12.72
CA ILE A 39 6.25 -8.18 -13.96
C ILE A 39 6.03 -6.73 -13.59
N THR A 40 6.91 -5.84 -14.06
CA THR A 40 6.93 -4.42 -13.67
C THR A 40 7.34 -3.52 -14.83
N TYR A 41 7.20 -2.19 -14.63
CA TYR A 41 7.66 -1.21 -15.61
C TYR A 41 9.18 -1.09 -15.60
N GLN A 42 9.76 -0.92 -16.79
CA GLN A 42 11.18 -0.63 -16.97
C GLN A 42 11.44 0.86 -16.83
N GLU A 43 12.36 1.24 -15.98
CA GLU A 43 12.80 2.63 -15.83
C GLU A 43 14.26 2.80 -16.22
N GLY A 44 14.51 3.80 -17.09
CA GLY A 44 15.86 4.11 -17.56
C GLY A 44 16.54 2.90 -18.21
N ASP A 45 17.84 2.73 -17.93
CA ASP A 45 18.70 1.70 -18.50
C ASP A 45 18.63 0.34 -17.75
N THR A 46 17.56 0.09 -16.98
CA THR A 46 17.40 -1.20 -16.30
C THR A 46 17.22 -2.32 -17.31
N LYS A 47 17.69 -3.53 -16.97
CA LYS A 47 17.54 -4.71 -17.82
C LYS A 47 16.08 -5.12 -17.94
N GLU A 48 15.67 -5.57 -19.12
CA GLU A 48 14.34 -6.14 -19.37
C GLU A 48 14.10 -7.39 -18.49
N PHE A 49 15.16 -8.16 -18.28
CA PHE A 49 15.13 -9.34 -17.40
C PHE A 49 16.34 -9.34 -16.49
N GLU A 50 16.11 -9.62 -15.21
CA GLU A 50 17.17 -9.91 -14.25
C GLU A 50 16.68 -10.91 -13.19
N LYS A 51 17.63 -11.61 -12.58
CA LYS A 51 17.39 -12.35 -11.35
C LYS A 51 17.91 -11.49 -10.19
N ASP A 52 16.97 -10.91 -9.43
CA ASP A 52 17.26 -10.11 -8.24
C ASP A 52 17.24 -11.04 -7.01
N GLY A 53 18.41 -11.48 -6.58
CA GLY A 53 18.54 -12.62 -5.67
C GLY A 53 17.92 -13.87 -6.28
N GLU A 54 16.86 -14.40 -5.65
CA GLU A 54 16.12 -15.55 -6.16
C GLU A 54 14.80 -15.16 -6.87
N VAL A 55 14.52 -13.86 -7.04
CA VAL A 55 13.32 -13.34 -7.70
C VAL A 55 13.59 -13.11 -9.19
N PHE A 56 12.70 -13.58 -10.05
CA PHE A 56 12.72 -13.34 -11.49
C PHE A 56 11.98 -12.02 -11.78
N VAL A 57 12.70 -11.00 -12.21
CA VAL A 57 12.13 -9.68 -12.52
C VAL A 57 12.07 -9.48 -14.02
N HIS A 58 10.86 -9.32 -14.53
CA HIS A 58 10.57 -9.06 -15.94
C HIS A 58 10.06 -7.63 -16.07
N ARG A 59 10.79 -6.79 -16.80
CA ARG A 59 10.41 -5.40 -17.03
C ARG A 59 9.84 -5.20 -18.42
N VAL A 60 8.86 -4.32 -18.51
CA VAL A 60 8.22 -3.94 -19.76
C VAL A 60 8.32 -2.44 -19.96
N THR A 61 8.53 -2.02 -21.20
CA THR A 61 8.40 -0.63 -21.66
C THR A 61 7.06 -0.46 -22.34
N ASN A 62 6.49 0.74 -22.27
CA ASN A 62 5.32 1.06 -23.07
C ASN A 62 5.67 1.08 -24.57
N TYR A 63 4.65 0.94 -25.40
CA TYR A 63 4.83 1.08 -26.85
C TYR A 63 5.44 2.44 -27.18
N PRO A 64 6.17 2.55 -28.31
CA PRO A 64 6.76 3.81 -28.78
C PRO A 64 5.69 4.77 -29.37
N ILE A 65 4.55 4.86 -28.67
CA ILE A 65 3.41 5.71 -29.00
C ILE A 65 3.20 6.64 -27.81
N ASN A 66 3.21 7.95 -28.06
CA ASN A 66 3.01 8.93 -26.99
C ASN A 66 1.63 8.75 -26.36
N ALA A 67 1.62 8.59 -25.05
CA ALA A 67 0.39 8.61 -24.27
C ALA A 67 -0.07 10.07 -24.10
N ASN A 68 -1.36 10.33 -24.32
CA ASN A 68 -1.91 11.70 -24.19
C ASN A 68 -2.02 12.14 -22.73
N ASN A 69 -2.15 11.17 -21.83
CA ASN A 69 -2.31 11.39 -20.40
C ASN A 69 -1.84 10.15 -19.61
N PHE A 70 -1.88 10.24 -18.29
CA PHE A 70 -1.45 9.15 -17.41
C PHE A 70 -2.31 7.88 -17.54
N ILE A 71 -3.61 8.00 -17.79
CA ILE A 71 -4.50 6.85 -17.98
C ILE A 71 -4.14 6.07 -19.25
N ASP A 72 -3.89 6.78 -20.37
CA ASP A 72 -3.44 6.15 -21.61
C ASP A 72 -2.09 5.43 -21.41
N TRP A 73 -1.19 6.05 -20.67
CA TRP A 73 0.09 5.44 -20.30
C TRP A 73 -0.11 4.14 -19.48
N VAL A 74 -1.01 4.14 -18.50
CA VAL A 74 -1.36 2.94 -17.71
C VAL A 74 -1.97 1.86 -18.59
N MET A 75 -2.82 2.23 -19.54
CA MET A 75 -3.40 1.26 -20.49
C MET A 75 -2.33 0.57 -21.34
N GLN A 76 -1.37 1.34 -21.91
CA GLN A 76 -0.25 0.76 -22.64
C GLN A 76 0.58 -0.18 -21.76
N LEU A 77 0.90 0.23 -20.53
CA LEU A 77 1.61 -0.62 -19.56
C LEU A 77 0.89 -1.96 -19.36
N ASN A 78 -0.43 -1.94 -19.21
CA ASN A 78 -1.19 -3.17 -19.01
C ASN A 78 -1.16 -4.10 -20.23
N PHE A 79 -1.20 -3.57 -21.46
CA PHE A 79 -1.04 -4.39 -22.67
C PHE A 79 0.34 -5.05 -22.69
N CYS A 80 1.41 -4.29 -22.47
CA CYS A 80 2.77 -4.82 -22.43
C CYS A 80 2.95 -5.87 -21.31
N MET A 81 2.31 -5.67 -20.15
CA MET A 81 2.32 -6.67 -19.08
C MET A 81 1.60 -7.97 -19.45
N VAL A 82 0.50 -7.90 -20.21
CA VAL A 82 -0.20 -9.11 -20.70
C VAL A 82 0.68 -9.89 -21.68
N GLU A 83 1.33 -9.20 -22.63
CA GLU A 83 2.26 -9.81 -23.58
C GLU A 83 3.42 -10.49 -22.84
N LYS A 84 4.07 -9.76 -21.92
CA LYS A 84 5.15 -10.31 -21.10
C LYS A 84 4.70 -11.51 -20.26
N ALA A 85 3.51 -11.45 -19.67
CA ALA A 85 2.97 -12.57 -18.90
C ALA A 85 2.74 -13.82 -19.77
N ALA A 86 2.33 -13.65 -21.03
CA ALA A 86 2.20 -14.76 -21.96
C ALA A 86 3.56 -15.44 -22.26
N ASP A 87 4.60 -14.62 -22.49
CA ASP A 87 5.96 -15.13 -22.70
C ASP A 87 6.48 -15.86 -21.46
N VAL A 88 6.32 -15.26 -20.29
CA VAL A 88 6.73 -15.86 -19.01
C VAL A 88 5.99 -17.18 -18.74
N ILE A 89 4.69 -17.25 -19.00
CA ILE A 89 3.92 -18.50 -18.84
C ILE A 89 4.36 -19.55 -19.84
N LYS A 90 4.67 -19.15 -21.08
CA LYS A 90 5.18 -20.07 -22.12
C LYS A 90 6.54 -20.64 -21.75
N GLU A 91 7.43 -19.83 -21.18
CA GLU A 91 8.80 -20.22 -20.83
C GLU A 91 8.85 -21.03 -19.52
N TYR A 92 8.19 -20.54 -18.48
CA TYR A 92 8.28 -21.14 -17.13
C TYR A 92 7.11 -22.06 -16.77
N GLY A 93 6.09 -22.16 -17.62
CA GLY A 93 4.91 -23.00 -17.38
C GLY A 93 3.86 -22.34 -16.50
N LYS A 94 2.87 -23.12 -16.07
CA LYS A 94 1.69 -22.62 -15.35
C LYS A 94 2.01 -22.12 -13.94
N PHE A 95 1.49 -20.94 -13.63
CA PHE A 95 1.53 -20.35 -12.29
C PHE A 95 0.41 -20.87 -11.39
N ASN A 96 0.61 -20.78 -10.09
CA ASN A 96 -0.40 -21.16 -9.10
C ASN A 96 -1.35 -19.99 -8.77
N ILE A 97 -0.85 -18.74 -8.84
CA ILE A 97 -1.57 -17.55 -8.44
C ILE A 97 -1.00 -16.31 -9.12
N VAL A 98 -1.87 -15.32 -9.35
CA VAL A 98 -1.52 -13.95 -9.73
C VAL A 98 -1.82 -13.03 -8.56
N HIS A 99 -0.89 -12.15 -8.21
CA HIS A 99 -1.05 -11.11 -7.20
C HIS A 99 -0.86 -9.73 -7.83
N ALA A 100 -1.90 -8.93 -7.88
CA ALA A 100 -1.90 -7.59 -8.43
C ALA A 100 -1.77 -6.55 -7.29
N HIS A 101 -0.91 -5.54 -7.49
CA HIS A 101 -0.72 -4.44 -6.55
C HIS A 101 -1.27 -3.14 -7.12
N ASP A 102 -2.37 -2.65 -6.54
CA ASP A 102 -3.15 -1.47 -6.92
C ASP A 102 -3.74 -1.50 -8.35
N TRP A 103 -4.52 -0.47 -8.65
CA TRP A 103 -5.30 -0.34 -9.88
C TRP A 103 -4.48 -0.25 -11.17
N LEU A 104 -3.23 0.21 -11.08
CA LEU A 104 -2.37 0.45 -12.24
C LEU A 104 -2.06 -0.81 -13.06
N VAL A 105 -2.27 -2.00 -12.49
CA VAL A 105 -2.06 -3.30 -13.16
C VAL A 105 -3.36 -4.10 -13.30
N ALA A 106 -4.51 -3.46 -13.07
CA ALA A 106 -5.81 -4.13 -12.97
C ALA A 106 -6.25 -4.82 -14.26
N TYR A 107 -6.04 -4.18 -15.41
CA TYR A 107 -6.43 -4.74 -16.69
C TYR A 107 -5.58 -5.95 -17.07
N ALA A 108 -4.27 -5.89 -16.82
CA ALA A 108 -3.38 -7.02 -17.03
C ALA A 108 -3.75 -8.18 -16.10
N ALA A 109 -3.98 -7.91 -14.82
CA ALA A 109 -4.38 -8.91 -13.84
C ALA A 109 -5.68 -9.64 -14.27
N ARG A 110 -6.69 -8.85 -14.69
CA ARG A 110 -7.95 -9.38 -15.20
C ARG A 110 -7.77 -10.23 -16.45
N ALA A 111 -7.00 -9.74 -17.42
CA ALA A 111 -6.74 -10.45 -18.67
C ALA A 111 -6.03 -11.80 -18.40
N ILE A 112 -4.97 -11.79 -17.60
CA ILE A 112 -4.19 -12.99 -17.25
C ILE A 112 -5.07 -13.99 -16.49
N LYS A 113 -5.84 -13.54 -15.47
CA LYS A 113 -6.82 -14.39 -14.77
C LYS A 113 -7.76 -15.08 -15.71
N LYS A 114 -8.37 -14.35 -16.65
CA LYS A 114 -9.41 -14.87 -17.58
C LYS A 114 -8.82 -15.82 -18.60
N THR A 115 -7.67 -15.46 -19.20
CA THR A 115 -7.01 -16.25 -20.27
C THR A 115 -6.44 -17.57 -19.73
N TYR A 116 -5.71 -17.50 -18.62
CA TYR A 116 -5.01 -18.67 -18.08
C TYR A 116 -5.76 -19.35 -16.92
N LYS A 117 -6.93 -18.84 -16.55
CA LYS A 117 -7.77 -19.36 -15.45
C LYS A 117 -6.98 -19.48 -14.15
N LEU A 118 -6.20 -18.46 -13.85
CA LEU A 118 -5.38 -18.38 -12.63
C LEU A 118 -6.17 -17.71 -11.50
N PRO A 119 -6.03 -18.19 -10.25
CA PRO A 119 -6.54 -17.47 -9.09
C PRO A 119 -5.91 -16.07 -9.00
N LEU A 120 -6.71 -15.05 -8.65
CA LEU A 120 -6.26 -13.66 -8.51
C LEU A 120 -6.47 -13.18 -7.09
N VAL A 121 -5.40 -12.67 -6.49
CA VAL A 121 -5.41 -11.82 -5.29
C VAL A 121 -5.04 -10.40 -5.71
N ALA A 122 -5.68 -9.40 -5.13
CA ALA A 122 -5.31 -8.00 -5.28
C ALA A 122 -4.95 -7.41 -3.92
N THR A 123 -3.85 -6.66 -3.84
CA THR A 123 -3.58 -5.77 -2.70
C THR A 123 -3.97 -4.35 -3.09
N ILE A 124 -4.87 -3.74 -2.31
CA ILE A 124 -5.24 -2.34 -2.41
C ILE A 124 -4.49 -1.56 -1.33
N HIS A 125 -3.48 -0.80 -1.76
CA HIS A 125 -2.61 -0.03 -0.86
C HIS A 125 -3.22 1.30 -0.43
N ALA A 126 -4.06 1.90 -1.28
CA ALA A 126 -4.84 3.10 -1.01
C ALA A 126 -5.96 3.20 -2.02
N THR A 127 -7.00 4.00 -1.76
CA THR A 127 -8.04 4.29 -2.74
C THR A 127 -7.94 5.73 -3.25
N GLU A 128 -8.40 5.95 -4.48
CA GLU A 128 -8.47 7.30 -5.06
C GLU A 128 -9.42 8.19 -4.26
N SER A 129 -10.57 7.64 -3.87
CA SER A 129 -11.55 8.33 -3.04
C SER A 129 -10.98 8.73 -1.68
N GLY A 130 -10.23 7.86 -1.02
CA GLY A 130 -9.62 8.16 0.27
C GLY A 130 -8.56 9.26 0.18
N ARG A 131 -7.67 9.19 -0.82
CA ARG A 131 -6.63 10.22 -1.05
C ARG A 131 -7.19 11.62 -1.26
N ASN A 132 -8.30 11.71 -1.95
CA ASN A 132 -8.91 12.99 -2.34
C ASN A 132 -10.13 13.40 -1.48
N ARG A 133 -10.46 12.63 -0.44
CA ARG A 133 -11.66 12.83 0.39
C ARG A 133 -12.95 12.81 -0.43
N GLY A 134 -13.03 11.91 -1.41
CA GLY A 134 -14.11 11.77 -2.37
C GLY A 134 -13.63 11.80 -3.82
N ILE A 135 -14.56 11.75 -4.75
CA ILE A 135 -14.31 11.81 -6.19
C ILE A 135 -14.82 13.16 -6.70
N HIS A 136 -13.93 13.97 -7.28
CA HIS A 136 -14.20 15.36 -7.64
C HIS A 136 -14.12 15.66 -9.14
N ASN A 137 -13.63 14.70 -9.95
CA ASN A 137 -13.51 14.84 -11.40
C ASN A 137 -13.59 13.48 -12.11
N SER A 138 -13.72 13.51 -13.44
CA SER A 138 -13.86 12.31 -14.27
C SER A 138 -12.66 11.38 -14.22
N SER A 139 -11.44 11.91 -14.13
CA SER A 139 -10.21 11.11 -14.05
C SER A 139 -10.17 10.32 -12.74
N GLN A 140 -10.53 10.94 -11.63
CA GLN A 140 -10.66 10.26 -10.33
C GLN A 140 -11.78 9.23 -10.36
N GLY A 141 -12.91 9.55 -11.00
CA GLY A 141 -14.02 8.59 -11.22
C GLY A 141 -13.55 7.35 -11.97
N TYR A 142 -12.77 7.54 -13.04
CA TYR A 142 -12.19 6.44 -13.80
C TYR A 142 -11.28 5.56 -12.94
N VAL A 143 -10.37 6.16 -12.16
CA VAL A 143 -9.49 5.40 -11.27
C VAL A 143 -10.29 4.61 -10.24
N ASN A 144 -11.28 5.22 -9.61
CA ASN A 144 -12.19 4.56 -8.65
C ASN A 144 -12.94 3.37 -9.28
N ASP A 145 -13.40 3.50 -10.52
CA ASP A 145 -14.08 2.41 -11.25
C ASP A 145 -13.09 1.25 -11.55
N VAL A 146 -11.82 1.55 -11.84
CA VAL A 146 -10.79 0.53 -12.06
C VAL A 146 -10.41 -0.16 -10.75
N GLU A 147 -10.33 0.57 -9.63
CA GLU A 147 -10.15 0.00 -8.29
C GLU A 147 -11.30 -0.94 -7.94
N TRP A 148 -12.54 -0.51 -8.20
CA TRP A 148 -13.72 -1.37 -8.05
C TRP A 148 -13.62 -2.63 -8.92
N MET A 149 -13.29 -2.50 -10.21
CA MET A 149 -13.12 -3.63 -11.12
C MET A 149 -12.08 -4.62 -10.61
N LEU A 150 -10.92 -4.15 -10.13
CA LEU A 150 -9.88 -4.99 -9.60
C LEU A 150 -10.35 -5.75 -8.35
N THR A 151 -11.01 -5.07 -7.43
CA THR A 151 -11.56 -5.69 -6.22
C THR A 151 -12.65 -6.71 -6.54
N TYR A 152 -13.50 -6.44 -7.54
CA TYR A 152 -14.52 -7.36 -8.02
C TYR A 152 -13.91 -8.62 -8.66
N GLU A 153 -12.92 -8.47 -9.54
CA GLU A 153 -12.27 -9.58 -10.23
C GLU A 153 -11.39 -10.44 -9.31
N ALA A 154 -10.76 -9.86 -8.29
CA ALA A 154 -9.99 -10.63 -7.32
C ALA A 154 -10.91 -11.54 -6.49
N SER A 155 -10.56 -12.81 -6.33
CA SER A 155 -11.30 -13.71 -5.43
C SER A 155 -11.18 -13.19 -3.99
N ASN A 156 -9.96 -12.90 -3.55
CA ASN A 156 -9.66 -12.29 -2.27
C ASN A 156 -8.87 -11.00 -2.47
N VAL A 157 -9.13 -10.04 -1.59
CA VAL A 157 -8.45 -8.74 -1.54
C VAL A 157 -7.64 -8.65 -0.25
N ILE A 158 -6.41 -8.20 -0.35
CA ILE A 158 -5.56 -7.82 0.77
C ILE A 158 -5.60 -6.30 0.92
N CYS A 159 -5.67 -5.82 2.14
CA CYS A 159 -5.45 -4.44 2.53
C CYS A 159 -4.57 -4.40 3.78
N ASN A 160 -4.00 -3.24 4.07
CA ASN A 160 -2.93 -3.11 5.06
C ASN A 160 -3.41 -2.67 6.46
N SER A 161 -4.70 -2.36 6.63
CA SER A 161 -5.30 -1.94 7.90
C SER A 161 -6.81 -2.26 7.97
N MET A 162 -7.38 -2.25 9.15
CA MET A 162 -8.84 -2.33 9.35
C MET A 162 -9.55 -1.10 8.77
N PHE A 163 -8.91 0.07 8.84
CA PHE A 163 -9.38 1.28 8.18
C PHE A 163 -9.59 1.04 6.68
N MET A 164 -8.57 0.51 5.98
CA MET A 164 -8.66 0.19 4.57
C MET A 164 -9.68 -0.92 4.27
N LYS A 165 -9.81 -1.92 5.14
CA LYS A 165 -10.85 -2.95 5.00
C LYS A 165 -12.24 -2.33 4.98
N ASN A 166 -12.53 -1.42 5.90
CA ASN A 166 -13.80 -0.72 5.98
C ASN A 166 -14.02 0.20 4.76
N GLU A 167 -12.97 0.89 4.32
CA GLU A 167 -13.01 1.74 3.13
C GLU A 167 -13.33 0.93 1.86
N ILE A 168 -12.65 -0.18 1.60
CA ILE A 168 -12.90 -1.09 0.47
C ILE A 168 -14.32 -1.65 0.51
N LYS A 169 -14.80 -2.07 1.68
CA LYS A 169 -16.16 -2.56 1.85
C LYS A 169 -17.19 -1.48 1.50
N ASN A 170 -16.99 -0.27 2.00
CA ASN A 170 -17.94 0.83 1.83
C ASN A 170 -17.96 1.38 0.40
N LEU A 171 -16.79 1.50 -0.24
CA LEU A 171 -16.66 2.05 -1.58
C LEU A 171 -17.02 1.02 -2.66
N PHE A 172 -16.58 -0.23 -2.51
CA PHE A 172 -16.62 -1.22 -3.58
C PHE A 172 -17.60 -2.37 -3.31
N GLY A 173 -18.21 -2.44 -2.14
CA GLY A 173 -19.18 -3.49 -1.81
C GLY A 173 -18.56 -4.89 -1.70
N LYS A 174 -17.23 -5.01 -1.56
CA LYS A 174 -16.57 -6.32 -1.43
C LYS A 174 -16.99 -6.98 -0.12
N PRO A 175 -17.47 -8.27 -0.15
CA PRO A 175 -17.79 -9.00 1.07
C PRO A 175 -16.63 -9.04 2.05
N SER A 176 -16.92 -8.80 3.34
CA SER A 176 -15.90 -8.64 4.38
C SER A 176 -15.05 -9.89 4.59
N GLU A 177 -15.60 -11.08 4.34
CA GLU A 177 -14.93 -12.38 4.39
C GLU A 177 -13.89 -12.57 3.29
N ASN A 178 -13.98 -11.79 2.20
CA ASN A 178 -13.05 -11.81 1.08
C ASN A 178 -12.06 -10.63 1.12
N VAL A 179 -12.05 -9.85 2.22
CA VAL A 179 -11.08 -8.76 2.44
C VAL A 179 -10.25 -9.07 3.69
N PHE A 180 -8.96 -9.28 3.47
CA PHE A 180 -7.99 -9.70 4.49
C PHE A 180 -7.09 -8.54 4.88
N VAL A 181 -6.96 -8.30 6.19
CA VAL A 181 -6.02 -7.32 6.71
C VAL A 181 -4.66 -7.99 6.89
N VAL A 182 -3.72 -7.61 6.05
CA VAL A 182 -2.32 -8.02 6.12
C VAL A 182 -1.47 -6.75 6.12
N PRO A 183 -0.94 -6.34 7.28
CA PRO A 183 -0.09 -5.17 7.39
C PRO A 183 1.13 -5.26 6.45
N ASN A 184 1.70 -4.12 6.08
CA ASN A 184 2.99 -4.14 5.38
C ASN A 184 4.09 -4.51 6.36
N GLY A 185 5.08 -5.26 5.87
CA GLY A 185 6.29 -5.57 6.60
C GLY A 185 7.35 -4.48 6.48
N ILE A 186 8.36 -4.58 7.33
CA ILE A 186 9.59 -3.78 7.24
C ILE A 186 10.81 -4.70 7.40
N ASN A 187 11.92 -4.35 6.77
CA ASN A 187 13.20 -5.00 7.03
C ASN A 187 13.69 -4.59 8.42
N VAL A 188 13.53 -5.48 9.39
CA VAL A 188 13.87 -5.21 10.79
C VAL A 188 15.37 -5.01 11.03
N ASN A 189 16.21 -5.48 10.12
CA ASN A 189 17.68 -5.31 10.20
C ASN A 189 18.17 -4.00 9.56
N LYS A 190 17.26 -3.15 9.04
CA LYS A 190 17.60 -1.91 8.33
C LYS A 190 18.52 -0.99 9.14
N PHE A 191 18.36 -0.96 10.44
CA PHE A 191 19.11 -0.09 11.36
C PHE A 191 20.12 -0.85 12.26
N GLU A 192 20.25 -2.16 12.07
CA GLU A 192 21.16 -3.00 12.88
C GLU A 192 22.63 -2.56 12.72
N GLY A 193 23.36 -2.48 13.83
CA GLY A 193 24.77 -2.06 13.87
C GLY A 193 25.02 -0.61 13.45
N LYS A 194 23.97 0.22 13.29
CA LYS A 194 24.10 1.62 12.90
C LYS A 194 23.91 2.54 14.09
N GLU A 195 24.92 3.34 14.34
CA GLU A 195 24.92 4.35 15.40
C GLU A 195 24.58 5.75 14.83
N ARG A 196 24.38 6.71 15.73
CA ARG A 196 24.16 8.12 15.39
C ARG A 196 25.45 8.72 14.79
N ASP A 197 25.38 9.14 13.55
CA ASP A 197 26.44 9.86 12.85
C ASP A 197 26.34 11.37 13.20
N TRP A 198 27.18 11.80 14.15
CA TRP A 198 27.15 13.17 14.65
C TRP A 198 27.59 14.20 13.60
N ASP A 199 28.53 13.86 12.71
CA ASP A 199 28.98 14.77 11.66
C ASP A 199 27.88 14.94 10.59
N PHE A 200 27.17 13.87 10.26
CA PHE A 200 25.99 13.94 9.40
C PHE A 200 24.89 14.78 10.05
N ARG A 201 24.64 14.59 11.36
CA ARG A 201 23.60 15.32 12.12
C ARG A 201 23.88 16.83 12.16
N ARG A 202 25.15 17.25 12.32
CA ARG A 202 25.56 18.66 12.39
C ARG A 202 25.28 19.45 11.11
N ASN A 203 25.00 18.79 9.97
CA ASN A 203 24.53 19.47 8.77
C ASN A 203 23.11 20.07 8.95
N TYR A 204 22.35 19.64 9.96
CA TYR A 204 20.94 20.01 10.16
C TYR A 204 20.67 20.71 11.48
N ALA A 205 21.41 20.41 12.53
CA ALA A 205 21.20 20.93 13.88
C ALA A 205 22.49 20.96 14.67
N ALA A 206 22.64 21.92 15.58
CA ALA A 206 23.68 21.89 16.59
C ALA A 206 23.46 20.73 17.57
N ASP A 207 24.53 20.31 18.29
CA ASP A 207 24.48 19.15 19.17
C ASP A 207 23.43 19.29 20.30
N TYR A 208 23.15 20.52 20.73
CA TYR A 208 22.15 20.83 21.77
C TYR A 208 20.73 20.99 21.22
N GLU A 209 20.53 21.06 19.91
CA GLU A 209 19.19 21.18 19.31
C GLU A 209 18.57 19.80 19.07
N LYS A 210 17.27 19.65 19.30
CA LYS A 210 16.52 18.44 18.95
C LYS A 210 16.05 18.51 17.49
N ILE A 211 16.06 17.37 16.81
CA ILE A 211 15.56 17.24 15.41
C ILE A 211 14.19 16.58 15.40
N ILE A 212 13.19 17.30 14.93
CA ILE A 212 11.87 16.78 14.58
C ILE A 212 11.89 16.47 13.08
N PHE A 213 11.64 15.22 12.72
CA PHE A 213 11.82 14.72 11.36
C PHE A 213 10.53 14.22 10.73
N PHE A 214 10.33 14.59 9.47
CA PHE A 214 9.33 14.03 8.60
C PHE A 214 9.98 13.41 7.36
N ALA A 215 9.52 12.23 6.94
CA ALA A 215 9.87 11.62 5.68
C ALA A 215 8.62 11.17 4.91
N GLY A 216 8.56 11.50 3.63
CA GLY A 216 7.44 11.08 2.79
C GLY A 216 7.28 11.91 1.52
N ARG A 217 6.24 11.59 0.73
CA ARG A 217 5.86 12.43 -0.41
C ARG A 217 5.37 13.79 0.09
N ILE A 218 5.75 14.83 -0.59
CA ILE A 218 5.34 16.21 -0.26
C ILE A 218 4.01 16.52 -0.95
N VAL A 219 2.93 15.97 -0.37
CA VAL A 219 1.54 16.09 -0.85
C VAL A 219 0.63 16.46 0.31
N ASN A 220 -0.52 17.04 0.02
CA ASN A 220 -1.42 17.59 1.03
C ASN A 220 -1.88 16.55 2.07
N GLU A 221 -2.17 15.32 1.65
CA GLU A 221 -2.62 14.26 2.54
C GLU A 221 -1.58 13.82 3.58
N LYS A 222 -0.30 14.19 3.42
CA LYS A 222 0.76 13.91 4.41
C LYS A 222 0.84 14.93 5.54
N GLY A 223 0.10 16.03 5.47
CA GLY A 223 -0.13 16.93 6.59
C GLY A 223 1.08 17.76 7.04
N ILE A 224 2.08 17.97 6.18
CA ILE A 224 3.28 18.75 6.51
C ILE A 224 2.90 20.19 6.92
N GLN A 225 1.88 20.76 6.31
CA GLN A 225 1.30 22.04 6.69
C GLN A 225 0.81 22.08 8.15
N VAL A 226 0.36 20.94 8.69
CA VAL A 226 -0.03 20.83 10.11
C VAL A 226 1.20 20.93 11.01
N LEU A 227 2.31 20.29 10.63
CA LEU A 227 3.59 20.40 11.36
C LEU A 227 4.14 21.81 11.32
N LEU A 228 4.13 22.48 10.17
CA LEU A 228 4.59 23.88 10.05
C LEU A 228 3.75 24.81 10.90
N ASN A 229 2.42 24.65 10.93
CA ASN A 229 1.54 25.45 11.79
C ASN A 229 1.67 25.11 13.29
N ALA A 230 2.17 23.92 13.64
CA ALA A 230 2.49 23.56 15.03
C ALA A 230 3.83 24.16 15.52
N ALA A 231 4.76 24.41 14.60
CA ALA A 231 6.13 24.83 14.89
C ALA A 231 6.23 26.13 15.74
N PRO A 232 5.43 27.20 15.53
CA PRO A 232 5.49 28.40 16.38
C PRO A 232 5.22 28.09 17.85
N LYS A 233 4.21 27.25 18.15
CA LYS A 233 3.89 26.85 19.55
C LYS A 233 5.02 26.01 20.14
N ILE A 234 5.61 25.08 19.35
CA ILE A 234 6.72 24.25 19.78
C ILE A 234 7.92 25.14 20.13
N LEU A 235 8.32 26.06 19.24
CA LEU A 235 9.48 26.92 19.41
C LEU A 235 9.31 27.96 20.55
N ALA A 236 8.09 28.40 20.81
CA ALA A 236 7.78 29.28 21.96
C ALA A 236 8.02 28.60 23.31
N ASN A 237 7.85 27.25 23.38
CA ASN A 237 8.02 26.50 24.63
C ASN A 237 9.37 25.76 24.69
N TYR A 238 9.93 25.37 23.54
CA TYR A 238 11.22 24.67 23.42
C TYR A 238 11.98 25.22 22.19
N PRO A 239 12.81 26.28 22.35
CA PRO A 239 13.42 27.02 21.24
C PRO A 239 14.54 26.25 20.52
N ASN A 240 15.13 25.24 21.18
CA ASN A 240 16.26 24.45 20.65
C ASN A 240 15.79 23.28 19.81
N VAL A 241 15.04 23.56 18.73
CA VAL A 241 14.49 22.58 17.80
C VAL A 241 14.79 22.98 16.36
N LYS A 242 15.05 21.97 15.52
CA LYS A 242 15.05 22.03 14.07
C LYS A 242 14.04 21.06 13.50
N PHE A 243 13.38 21.45 12.42
CA PHE A 243 12.45 20.63 11.67
C PHE A 243 13.13 20.21 10.36
N VAL A 244 13.24 18.92 10.12
CA VAL A 244 13.87 18.37 8.91
C VAL A 244 12.80 17.60 8.11
N ILE A 245 12.53 18.04 6.89
CA ILE A 245 11.47 17.53 6.03
C ILE A 245 12.12 16.89 4.80
N ALA A 246 12.04 15.56 4.70
CA ALA A 246 12.61 14.79 3.62
C ALA A 246 11.54 14.30 2.65
N GLY A 247 11.75 14.53 1.35
CA GLY A 247 10.88 14.07 0.29
C GLY A 247 10.76 15.01 -0.89
N ARG A 248 9.94 14.61 -1.86
CA ARG A 248 9.56 15.41 -3.04
C ARG A 248 8.06 15.34 -3.27
N GLY A 249 7.52 16.35 -3.92
CA GLY A 249 6.10 16.38 -4.29
C GLY A 249 5.62 17.76 -4.70
N PRO A 250 4.40 17.84 -5.26
CA PRO A 250 3.86 19.08 -5.83
C PRO A 250 3.65 20.21 -4.82
N CYS A 251 3.47 19.90 -3.52
CA CYS A 251 3.23 20.93 -2.49
C CYS A 251 4.53 21.59 -1.96
N MET A 252 5.70 21.28 -2.54
CA MET A 252 6.99 21.79 -2.02
C MET A 252 7.07 23.31 -1.96
N ASP A 253 6.70 24.00 -3.02
CA ASP A 253 6.82 25.46 -3.10
C ASP A 253 5.80 26.15 -2.19
N GLU A 254 4.58 25.62 -2.09
CA GLU A 254 3.56 26.09 -1.15
C GLU A 254 4.05 25.98 0.31
N LEU A 255 4.65 24.84 0.68
CA LEU A 255 5.16 24.63 2.04
C LEU A 255 6.38 25.50 2.37
N LYS A 256 7.25 25.78 1.41
CA LYS A 256 8.33 26.78 1.58
C LYS A 256 7.76 28.17 1.78
N GLY A 257 6.75 28.57 0.99
CA GLY A 257 6.05 29.83 1.19
C GLY A 257 5.41 29.94 2.58
N LEU A 258 4.76 28.87 3.05
CA LEU A 258 4.22 28.81 4.41
C LEU A 258 5.32 28.91 5.47
N THR A 259 6.47 28.28 5.27
CA THR A 259 7.63 28.36 6.17
C THR A 259 8.10 29.82 6.34
N SER A 260 8.28 30.53 5.23
CA SER A 260 8.69 31.94 5.26
C SER A 260 7.62 32.85 5.85
N TYR A 261 6.34 32.61 5.54
CA TYR A 261 5.22 33.34 6.14
C TYR A 261 5.17 33.21 7.67
N LEU A 262 5.51 32.03 8.20
CA LEU A 262 5.56 31.77 9.65
C LEU A 262 6.90 32.21 10.31
N GLY A 263 7.85 32.73 9.54
CA GLY A 263 9.17 33.13 10.03
C GLY A 263 10.07 31.98 10.47
N LEU A 264 9.92 30.82 9.83
CA LEU A 264 10.59 29.56 10.22
C LEU A 264 11.81 29.21 9.35
N ASP A 265 12.27 30.11 8.47
CA ASP A 265 13.34 29.83 7.49
C ASP A 265 14.63 29.30 8.12
N ASN A 266 14.97 29.77 9.33
CA ASN A 266 16.15 29.30 10.08
C ASN A 266 15.91 28.05 10.93
N LYS A 267 14.69 27.52 10.95
CA LYS A 267 14.28 26.37 11.78
C LYS A 267 13.86 25.14 10.97
N VAL A 268 13.49 25.32 9.69
CA VAL A 268 12.97 24.26 8.81
C VAL A 268 13.94 23.98 7.67
N TYR A 269 14.28 22.71 7.49
CA TYR A 269 15.12 22.21 6.41
C TYR A 269 14.33 21.29 5.50
N PHE A 270 14.21 21.63 4.20
CA PHE A 270 13.71 20.75 3.15
C PHE A 270 14.90 20.08 2.47
N THR A 271 15.12 18.80 2.74
CA THR A 271 16.28 18.06 2.23
C THR A 271 16.11 17.62 0.76
N GLY A 272 14.90 17.63 0.24
CA GLY A 272 14.58 16.90 -0.99
C GLY A 272 14.57 15.38 -0.75
N TYR A 273 14.75 14.61 -1.82
CA TYR A 273 14.81 13.15 -1.74
C TYR A 273 16.12 12.70 -1.08
N LEU A 274 16.01 11.83 -0.10
CA LEU A 274 17.14 11.13 0.52
C LEU A 274 17.17 9.68 0.01
N ASN A 275 18.34 9.23 -0.46
CA ASN A 275 18.54 7.83 -0.82
C ASN A 275 18.57 6.92 0.42
N ASP A 276 18.62 5.59 0.22
CA ASP A 276 18.52 4.62 1.32
C ASP A 276 19.64 4.74 2.38
N VAL A 277 20.82 5.17 1.99
CA VAL A 277 21.93 5.42 2.92
C VAL A 277 21.65 6.68 3.74
N GLN A 278 21.27 7.76 3.07
CA GLN A 278 21.00 9.05 3.69
C GLN A 278 19.78 8.99 4.62
N ILE A 279 18.68 8.35 4.18
CA ILE A 279 17.48 8.21 5.00
C ILE A 279 17.74 7.38 6.26
N THR A 280 18.56 6.34 6.15
CA THR A 280 18.96 5.52 7.30
C THR A 280 19.80 6.32 8.31
N LYS A 281 20.79 7.10 7.84
CA LYS A 281 21.56 8.01 8.69
C LYS A 281 20.66 9.06 9.35
N MET A 282 19.69 9.60 8.61
CA MET A 282 18.74 10.59 9.13
C MET A 282 17.89 10.00 10.26
N TYR A 283 17.29 8.84 10.07
CA TYR A 283 16.49 8.18 11.13
C TYR A 283 17.32 7.90 12.40
N LYS A 284 18.62 7.64 12.29
CA LYS A 284 19.52 7.49 13.46
C LYS A 284 19.95 8.82 14.06
N ALA A 285 19.86 9.92 13.31
CA ALA A 285 20.28 11.26 13.75
C ALA A 285 19.16 12.03 14.47
N ILE A 286 17.90 11.68 14.26
CA ILE A 286 16.74 12.41 14.78
C ILE A 286 16.45 12.10 16.25
N ASP A 287 15.65 12.96 16.88
CA ASP A 287 15.12 12.77 18.22
C ASP A 287 13.64 12.38 18.18
N ILE A 288 12.86 12.99 17.27
CA ILE A 288 11.42 12.73 17.11
C ILE A 288 11.13 12.51 15.62
N ALA A 289 10.45 11.41 15.30
CA ALA A 289 9.83 11.19 13.99
C ALA A 289 8.36 11.63 14.06
N THR A 290 7.88 12.43 13.10
CA THR A 290 6.47 12.86 13.10
C THR A 290 5.82 12.65 11.74
N PHE A 291 4.58 12.11 11.76
CA PHE A 291 3.79 11.81 10.57
C PHE A 291 2.36 12.31 10.75
N PRO A 292 2.13 13.64 10.54
CA PRO A 292 0.86 14.32 10.82
C PRO A 292 -0.14 14.16 9.68
N SER A 293 -0.21 12.97 9.08
CA SER A 293 -1.02 12.67 7.89
C SER A 293 -2.51 12.98 8.11
N LEU A 294 -3.18 13.45 7.04
CA LEU A 294 -4.62 13.67 6.98
C LEU A 294 -5.35 12.47 6.36
N TYR A 295 -4.63 11.63 5.65
CA TYR A 295 -5.04 10.32 5.16
C TYR A 295 -3.80 9.43 5.11
N GLU A 296 -3.86 8.27 5.76
CA GLU A 296 -2.77 7.30 5.78
C GLU A 296 -3.35 5.88 5.84
N PRO A 297 -3.33 5.16 4.74
CA PRO A 297 -3.81 3.77 4.69
C PRO A 297 -3.09 2.83 5.66
N PHE A 298 -1.78 3.04 5.85
CA PHE A 298 -0.97 2.23 6.74
C PHE A 298 0.07 3.04 7.52
N GLY A 299 1.18 3.48 6.88
CA GLY A 299 2.22 4.27 7.52
C GLY A 299 3.56 3.54 7.71
N ILE A 300 4.14 2.99 6.64
CA ILE A 300 5.46 2.33 6.69
C ILE A 300 6.53 3.25 7.31
N VAL A 301 6.45 4.55 7.05
CA VAL A 301 7.40 5.54 7.60
C VAL A 301 7.31 5.64 9.13
N ALA A 302 6.15 5.39 9.73
CA ALA A 302 6.03 5.31 11.19
C ALA A 302 6.77 4.07 11.73
N LEU A 303 6.66 2.92 11.04
CA LEU A 303 7.45 1.72 11.40
C LEU A 303 8.95 1.99 11.29
N GLU A 304 9.39 2.80 10.30
CA GLU A 304 10.81 3.19 10.18
C GLU A 304 11.27 4.02 11.38
N GLY A 305 10.48 5.01 11.80
CA GLY A 305 10.76 5.81 12.99
C GLY A 305 10.84 4.97 14.27
N MET A 306 9.85 4.10 14.48
CA MET A 306 9.78 3.17 15.60
C MET A 306 10.99 2.21 15.63
N LEU A 307 11.32 1.62 14.49
CA LEU A 307 12.44 0.68 14.36
C LEU A 307 13.80 1.35 14.57
N ALA A 308 13.94 2.61 14.14
CA ALA A 308 15.16 3.38 14.33
C ALA A 308 15.40 3.79 15.80
N GLY A 309 14.39 3.64 16.67
CA GLY A 309 14.44 4.01 18.08
C GLY A 309 14.15 5.50 18.33
N ALA A 310 13.50 6.20 17.39
CA ALA A 310 13.04 7.56 17.58
C ALA A 310 11.67 7.60 18.28
N ALA A 311 11.45 8.60 19.15
CA ALA A 311 10.10 8.89 19.63
C ALA A 311 9.20 9.21 18.41
N THR A 312 8.09 8.48 18.27
CA THR A 312 7.24 8.60 17.09
C THR A 312 5.92 9.25 17.44
N VAL A 313 5.60 10.37 16.76
CA VAL A 313 4.35 11.14 16.93
C VAL A 313 3.56 11.09 15.63
N VAL A 314 2.32 10.61 15.67
CA VAL A 314 1.49 10.42 14.48
C VAL A 314 0.11 11.07 14.65
N SER A 315 -0.58 11.28 13.52
CA SER A 315 -2.02 11.58 13.56
C SER A 315 -2.82 10.34 13.94
N ASP A 316 -3.88 10.55 14.73
CA ASP A 316 -4.88 9.52 15.08
C ASP A 316 -5.82 9.27 13.91
N ILE A 317 -5.29 8.70 12.81
CA ILE A 317 -6.05 8.43 11.58
C ILE A 317 -5.55 7.17 10.86
N GLY A 318 -6.48 6.47 10.22
CA GLY A 318 -6.18 5.38 9.31
C GLY A 318 -5.33 4.29 9.96
N GLY A 319 -4.37 3.76 9.20
CA GLY A 319 -3.44 2.73 9.68
C GLY A 319 -2.49 3.21 10.77
N LEU A 320 -2.18 4.52 10.86
CA LEU A 320 -1.35 5.06 11.95
C LEU A 320 -2.00 4.85 13.31
N ASN A 321 -3.33 5.00 13.38
CA ASN A 321 -4.09 4.75 14.59
C ASN A 321 -4.00 3.28 15.05
N GLU A 322 -3.84 2.36 14.11
CA GLU A 322 -3.71 0.93 14.40
C GLU A 322 -2.28 0.53 14.77
N ILE A 323 -1.27 1.22 14.22
CA ILE A 323 0.15 0.95 14.49
C ILE A 323 0.55 1.47 15.88
N ILE A 324 0.14 2.68 16.26
CA ILE A 324 0.58 3.34 17.49
C ILE A 324 -0.46 3.22 18.59
N SER A 325 -0.02 2.85 19.77
CA SER A 325 -0.77 2.92 21.04
C SER A 325 -0.29 4.13 21.82
N HIS A 326 -1.15 5.16 21.95
CA HIS A 326 -0.81 6.45 22.55
C HIS A 326 -0.19 6.33 23.94
N GLY A 327 0.95 6.96 24.16
CA GLY A 327 1.70 6.95 25.42
C GLY A 327 2.42 5.62 25.75
N ILE A 328 2.30 4.60 24.88
CA ILE A 328 2.88 3.27 25.09
C ILE A 328 4.06 3.02 24.15
N ASP A 329 3.83 3.11 22.85
CA ASP A 329 4.81 2.88 21.79
C ASP A 329 4.92 4.06 20.80
N GLY A 330 4.33 5.20 21.14
CA GLY A 330 4.37 6.47 20.44
C GLY A 330 3.27 7.41 20.92
N MET A 331 3.23 8.61 20.35
CA MET A 331 2.22 9.62 20.65
C MET A 331 1.25 9.78 19.49
N LYS A 332 -0.02 10.06 19.80
CA LYS A 332 -1.04 10.41 18.81
C LYS A 332 -1.49 11.86 19.02
N SER A 333 -1.76 12.54 17.90
CA SER A 333 -2.41 13.85 17.88
C SER A 333 -3.68 13.81 17.03
N TYR A 334 -4.63 14.67 17.28
CA TYR A 334 -5.82 14.78 16.44
C TYR A 334 -5.44 15.20 15.02
N ALA A 335 -5.91 14.45 14.02
CA ALA A 335 -5.59 14.70 12.63
C ALA A 335 -5.99 16.10 12.20
N GLY A 336 -5.09 16.82 11.54
CA GLY A 336 -5.31 18.19 11.08
C GLY A 336 -5.30 19.27 12.18
N ASN A 337 -4.96 18.91 13.43
CA ASN A 337 -4.92 19.87 14.54
C ASN A 337 -3.48 20.22 14.95
N PRO A 338 -2.95 21.42 14.56
CA PRO A 338 -1.58 21.83 14.88
C PRO A 338 -1.31 21.96 16.38
N ASN A 339 -2.32 22.36 17.18
CA ASN A 339 -2.15 22.49 18.61
C ASN A 339 -1.97 21.15 19.30
N SER A 340 -2.81 20.16 18.94
CA SER A 340 -2.68 18.79 19.44
C SER A 340 -1.35 18.15 19.04
N LEU A 341 -0.89 18.39 17.80
CA LEU A 341 0.41 17.92 17.35
C LEU A 341 1.55 18.56 18.14
N ALA A 342 1.49 19.90 18.37
CA ALA A 342 2.48 20.59 19.17
C ALA A 342 2.54 20.05 20.60
N ASP A 343 1.38 19.80 21.24
CA ASP A 343 1.33 19.28 22.61
C ASP A 343 1.97 17.89 22.71
N SER A 344 1.65 17.00 21.80
CA SER A 344 2.26 15.64 21.76
C SER A 344 3.77 15.68 21.51
N ILE A 345 4.26 16.60 20.68
CA ILE A 345 5.69 16.79 20.44
C ILE A 345 6.38 17.40 21.67
N LEU A 346 5.77 18.41 22.32
CA LEU A 346 6.31 19.04 23.51
C LEU A 346 6.39 18.07 24.69
N GLU A 347 5.41 17.17 24.84
CA GLU A 347 5.47 16.10 25.85
C GLU A 347 6.72 15.23 25.64
N CYS A 348 7.00 14.84 24.39
CA CYS A 348 8.24 14.12 24.07
C CYS A 348 9.50 14.95 24.31
N LEU A 349 9.49 16.24 24.06
CA LEU A 349 10.65 17.11 24.26
C LEU A 349 10.97 17.34 25.74
N PHE A 350 9.97 17.35 26.61
CA PHE A 350 10.12 17.59 28.05
C PHE A 350 10.33 16.32 28.88
N ASP A 351 9.83 15.16 28.42
CA ASP A 351 10.00 13.86 29.12
C ASP A 351 10.82 12.87 28.29
N GLU A 352 12.13 12.97 28.43
CA GLU A 352 13.10 12.10 27.75
C GLU A 352 12.94 10.62 28.15
N LYS A 353 12.58 10.36 29.43
CA LYS A 353 12.34 9.00 29.91
C LYS A 353 11.08 8.37 29.30
N LEU A 354 10.04 9.16 29.09
CA LEU A 354 8.85 8.71 28.35
C LEU A 354 9.23 8.31 26.94
N CYS A 355 10.00 9.16 26.23
CA CYS A 355 10.48 8.88 24.88
C CYS A 355 11.29 7.58 24.80
N GLU A 356 12.23 7.38 25.69
CA GLU A 356 13.04 6.16 25.74
C GLU A 356 12.19 4.90 25.95
N ARG A 357 11.23 4.95 26.88
CA ARG A 357 10.30 3.82 27.13
C ARG A 357 9.43 3.54 25.91
N MET A 358 8.87 4.57 25.28
CA MET A 358 8.05 4.41 24.08
C MET A 358 8.86 3.86 22.92
N ALA A 359 10.04 4.42 22.64
CA ALA A 359 10.91 3.98 21.57
C ALA A 359 11.34 2.50 21.72
N LYS A 360 11.64 2.06 22.94
CA LYS A 360 11.95 0.65 23.22
C LYS A 360 10.75 -0.26 22.90
N LYS A 361 9.55 0.07 23.40
CA LYS A 361 8.33 -0.72 23.12
C LYS A 361 7.94 -0.68 21.65
N ALA A 362 8.11 0.47 20.99
CA ALA A 362 7.90 0.62 19.58
C ALA A 362 8.80 -0.33 18.76
N HIS A 363 10.08 -0.35 19.08
CA HIS A 363 11.06 -1.25 18.44
C HIS A 363 10.67 -2.73 18.62
N GLU A 364 10.39 -3.14 19.87
CA GLU A 364 9.98 -4.51 20.22
C GLU A 364 8.74 -4.93 19.41
N LYS A 365 7.72 -4.07 19.32
CA LYS A 365 6.50 -4.30 18.56
C LYS A 365 6.77 -4.46 17.06
N VAL A 366 7.58 -3.57 16.48
CA VAL A 366 7.89 -3.63 15.04
C VAL A 366 8.61 -4.92 14.70
N VAL A 367 9.59 -5.32 15.49
CA VAL A 367 10.35 -6.57 15.30
C VAL A 367 9.44 -7.80 15.43
N ALA A 368 8.49 -7.81 16.37
CA ALA A 368 7.60 -8.94 16.59
C ALA A 368 6.49 -9.06 15.53
N GLU A 369 5.84 -7.95 15.18
CA GLU A 369 4.56 -7.96 14.45
C GLU A 369 4.69 -7.61 12.96
N PHE A 370 5.69 -6.77 12.58
CA PHE A 370 5.81 -6.20 11.24
C PHE A 370 7.04 -6.70 10.46
N ASN A 371 7.69 -7.77 10.91
CA ASN A 371 8.75 -8.42 10.13
C ASN A 371 8.17 -9.18 8.93
N TRP A 372 8.93 -9.27 7.85
CA TRP A 372 8.47 -9.91 6.61
C TRP A 372 8.17 -11.41 6.75
N ASP A 373 8.81 -12.12 7.67
CA ASP A 373 8.51 -13.54 7.91
C ASP A 373 7.08 -13.74 8.47
N THR A 374 6.65 -12.85 9.36
CA THR A 374 5.28 -12.85 9.89
C THR A 374 4.27 -12.42 8.81
N ILE A 375 4.57 -11.36 8.06
CA ILE A 375 3.67 -10.82 7.03
C ILE A 375 3.53 -11.77 5.84
N SER A 376 4.62 -12.40 5.40
CA SER A 376 4.57 -13.36 4.30
C SER A 376 3.72 -14.59 4.64
N LYS A 377 3.74 -15.08 5.88
CA LYS A 377 2.87 -16.17 6.33
C LYS A 377 1.40 -15.81 6.21
N LYS A 378 1.00 -14.62 6.67
CA LYS A 378 -0.38 -14.12 6.54
C LYS A 378 -0.79 -14.01 5.07
N THR A 379 0.08 -13.47 4.21
CA THR A 379 -0.17 -13.37 2.76
C THR A 379 -0.30 -14.75 2.13
N MET A 380 0.56 -15.70 2.52
CA MET A 380 0.53 -17.07 2.04
C MET A 380 -0.77 -17.80 2.39
N ASP A 381 -1.34 -17.54 3.56
CA ASP A 381 -2.62 -18.12 3.96
C ASP A 381 -3.76 -17.60 3.08
N VAL A 382 -3.76 -16.31 2.71
CA VAL A 382 -4.70 -15.76 1.71
C VAL A 382 -4.52 -16.43 0.35
N TYR A 383 -3.29 -16.69 -0.09
CA TYR A 383 -3.02 -17.39 -1.36
C TYR A 383 -3.58 -18.82 -1.34
N LYS A 384 -3.33 -19.58 -0.28
CA LYS A 384 -3.84 -20.94 -0.11
C LYS A 384 -5.37 -20.97 -0.18
N GLN A 385 -6.02 -20.05 0.51
CA GLN A 385 -7.47 -19.91 0.51
C GLN A 385 -7.99 -19.58 -0.89
N THR A 386 -7.38 -18.61 -1.58
CA THR A 386 -7.76 -18.20 -2.92
C THR A 386 -7.64 -19.37 -3.93
N ILE A 387 -6.55 -20.13 -3.85
CA ILE A 387 -6.35 -21.32 -4.70
C ILE A 387 -7.39 -22.40 -4.40
N ALA A 388 -7.73 -22.61 -3.13
CA ALA A 388 -8.76 -23.58 -2.74
C ALA A 388 -10.14 -23.20 -3.28
N MET A 389 -10.53 -21.91 -3.19
CA MET A 389 -11.77 -21.39 -3.76
C MET A 389 -11.85 -21.62 -5.27
N ALA A 390 -10.80 -21.27 -6.01
CA ALA A 390 -10.76 -21.46 -7.46
C ALA A 390 -10.87 -22.95 -7.88
N LYS A 391 -10.26 -23.85 -7.10
CA LYS A 391 -10.39 -25.31 -7.33
C LYS A 391 -11.83 -25.80 -7.07
N ALA A 392 -12.50 -25.30 -6.04
CA ALA A 392 -13.88 -25.65 -5.72
C ALA A 392 -14.84 -25.15 -6.82
N GLU A 393 -14.71 -23.92 -7.26
CA GLU A 393 -15.50 -23.37 -8.38
C GLU A 393 -15.33 -24.16 -9.68
N SER A 394 -14.08 -24.56 -9.99
CA SER A 394 -13.81 -25.38 -11.19
C SER A 394 -14.49 -26.75 -11.12
N LYS A 395 -14.45 -27.42 -9.96
CA LYS A 395 -15.12 -28.71 -9.76
C LYS A 395 -16.65 -28.58 -9.88
N SER A 396 -17.24 -27.53 -9.32
CA SER A 396 -18.68 -27.28 -9.41
C SER A 396 -19.14 -27.05 -10.85
N LYS A 397 -18.38 -26.25 -11.63
CA LYS A 397 -18.67 -26.02 -13.06
C LYS A 397 -18.60 -27.29 -13.88
N VAL A 398 -17.62 -28.17 -13.66
CA VAL A 398 -17.51 -29.45 -14.33
C VAL A 398 -18.71 -30.36 -13.99
N LYS A 399 -19.10 -30.41 -12.71
CA LYS A 399 -20.26 -31.19 -12.29
C LYS A 399 -21.58 -30.70 -12.92
N LEU A 400 -21.77 -29.36 -12.99
CA LEU A 400 -22.96 -28.78 -13.65
C LEU A 400 -22.98 -29.05 -15.15
N SER A 401 -21.84 -28.96 -15.85
CA SER A 401 -21.76 -29.25 -17.28
C SER A 401 -22.02 -30.73 -17.56
N SER A 402 -21.54 -31.66 -16.73
CA SER A 402 -21.79 -33.11 -16.89
C SER A 402 -23.28 -33.44 -16.65
N LEU A 403 -23.96 -32.80 -15.71
CA LEU A 403 -25.39 -32.92 -15.46
C LEU A 403 -26.21 -32.42 -16.65
N ALA A 404 -25.89 -31.22 -17.16
CA ALA A 404 -26.57 -30.64 -18.33
C ALA A 404 -26.39 -31.51 -19.60
N THR A 405 -25.22 -32.13 -19.76
CA THR A 405 -24.97 -33.06 -20.89
C THR A 405 -25.76 -34.36 -20.71
N ALA A 406 -25.89 -34.90 -19.50
CA ALA A 406 -26.66 -36.08 -19.21
C ALA A 406 -28.19 -35.85 -19.46
N GLU A 407 -28.71 -34.71 -19.07
CA GLU A 407 -30.10 -34.28 -19.34
C GLU A 407 -30.34 -34.14 -20.85
N SER A 408 -29.40 -33.57 -21.61
CA SER A 408 -29.51 -33.43 -23.07
C SER A 408 -29.42 -34.76 -23.84
N MET A 409 -28.85 -35.81 -23.23
CA MET A 409 -28.74 -37.14 -23.82
C MET A 409 -29.87 -38.10 -23.42
N GLY A 410 -30.89 -37.63 -22.65
CA GLY A 410 -32.08 -38.42 -22.33
C GLY A 410 -31.85 -39.62 -21.38
N THR A 411 -30.73 -39.66 -20.68
CA THR A 411 -30.46 -40.68 -19.65
C THR A 411 -30.95 -40.17 -18.31
N ALA A 412 -32.04 -40.76 -17.77
CA ALA A 412 -32.54 -40.48 -16.42
C ALA A 412 -31.45 -40.90 -15.40
N VAL A 413 -30.95 -39.94 -14.66
CA VAL A 413 -30.08 -40.22 -13.51
C VAL A 413 -30.99 -40.25 -12.29
N GLU A 414 -31.22 -41.45 -11.73
CA GLU A 414 -31.82 -41.57 -10.40
C GLU A 414 -30.89 -40.98 -9.35
N VAL A 415 -31.32 -39.85 -8.78
CA VAL A 415 -30.65 -39.27 -7.59
C VAL A 415 -31.32 -39.85 -6.37
N ASN A 416 -30.66 -40.81 -5.72
CA ASN A 416 -31.07 -41.27 -4.39
C ASN A 416 -31.03 -40.11 -3.37
N GLY A 417 -32.19 -39.85 -2.76
CA GLY A 417 -32.49 -38.71 -1.97
C GLY A 417 -31.73 -38.60 -0.62
N LYS A 418 -31.42 -37.38 -0.30
CA LYS A 418 -31.68 -36.76 1.01
C LYS A 418 -31.62 -35.24 0.82
N ASP A 419 -32.74 -34.62 1.11
CA ASP A 419 -33.03 -33.21 1.32
C ASP A 419 -31.96 -32.14 1.00
N THR A 420 -32.18 -31.41 -0.08
CA THR A 420 -31.94 -29.97 -0.11
C THR A 420 -32.82 -29.32 -1.19
N THR A 421 -33.81 -28.57 -0.79
CA THR A 421 -34.67 -27.73 -1.64
C THR A 421 -33.79 -26.65 -2.26
N ILE A 422 -33.51 -26.74 -3.56
CA ILE A 422 -32.91 -25.66 -4.34
C ILE A 422 -34.06 -24.95 -5.05
N THR A 423 -34.39 -23.76 -4.59
CA THR A 423 -35.24 -22.81 -5.33
C THR A 423 -34.42 -22.23 -6.47
N THR A 424 -34.67 -22.69 -7.69
CA THR A 424 -34.21 -22.04 -8.91
C THR A 424 -35.11 -20.85 -9.19
N GLY A 425 -34.61 -19.65 -9.10
CA GLY A 425 -35.35 -18.44 -9.39
C GLY A 425 -34.51 -17.19 -9.37
N THR A 426 -33.61 -17.04 -10.31
CA THR A 426 -33.11 -15.71 -10.70
C THR A 426 -32.87 -15.70 -12.21
N THR A 427 -33.74 -15.01 -12.92
CA THR A 427 -33.64 -14.79 -14.37
C THR A 427 -32.54 -13.77 -14.66
N ASP A 428 -31.90 -13.83 -15.85
CA ASP A 428 -30.87 -12.88 -16.32
C ASP A 428 -31.23 -11.39 -16.16
N LYS A 429 -32.53 -11.04 -16.02
CA LYS A 429 -33.00 -9.70 -15.76
C LYS A 429 -32.73 -9.21 -14.34
N GLU A 430 -32.68 -10.09 -13.33
CA GLU A 430 -32.39 -9.70 -11.95
C GLU A 430 -30.88 -9.49 -11.73
N ILE A 431 -30.04 -10.20 -12.48
CA ILE A 431 -28.58 -9.98 -12.48
C ILE A 431 -28.22 -8.62 -13.08
N GLN A 432 -28.97 -8.15 -14.10
CA GLN A 432 -28.78 -6.79 -14.66
C GLN A 432 -29.28 -5.68 -13.71
N ALA A 433 -30.26 -5.95 -12.86
CA ALA A 433 -30.78 -4.97 -11.89
C ALA A 433 -29.83 -4.72 -10.71
N LEU A 434 -29.00 -5.69 -10.33
CA LEU A 434 -27.98 -5.55 -9.29
C LEU A 434 -26.72 -4.77 -9.75
N HIS A 435 -26.62 -4.51 -11.06
CA HIS A 435 -25.45 -3.85 -11.65
C HIS A 435 -25.55 -2.33 -11.79
N ASN A 436 -26.61 -1.65 -11.29
CA ASN A 436 -26.75 -0.23 -11.60
C ASN A 436 -27.44 0.67 -10.55
N PRO A 437 -26.88 0.86 -9.33
CA PRO A 437 -27.38 1.92 -8.44
C PRO A 437 -26.92 3.33 -8.86
N VAL A 438 -25.87 3.47 -9.69
CA VAL A 438 -25.30 4.78 -10.05
C VAL A 438 -25.95 5.37 -11.31
N ARG A 439 -26.34 4.56 -12.31
CA ARG A 439 -27.00 5.07 -13.53
C ARG A 439 -28.42 5.61 -13.32
N GLN A 440 -29.10 5.15 -12.29
CA GLN A 440 -30.48 5.66 -12.01
C GLN A 440 -30.49 7.07 -11.38
N LYS A 441 -29.39 7.55 -10.79
CA LYS A 441 -29.33 8.92 -10.27
C LYS A 441 -29.05 9.98 -11.35
N LEU A 442 -28.40 9.62 -12.45
CA LEU A 442 -28.08 10.55 -13.54
C LEU A 442 -29.23 10.76 -14.54
N ALA A 443 -30.16 9.82 -14.64
CA ALA A 443 -31.36 9.95 -15.52
C ALA A 443 -32.51 10.77 -14.92
N LYS A 444 -32.39 11.25 -13.69
CA LYS A 444 -33.39 12.12 -13.03
C LYS A 444 -32.98 13.58 -12.93
N GLN A 445 -31.84 13.97 -13.52
CA GLN A 445 -31.34 15.35 -13.54
C GLN A 445 -31.06 15.90 -14.97
N SER A 446 -31.59 15.23 -15.99
CA SER A 446 -31.66 15.79 -17.36
C SER A 446 -33.09 16.18 -17.68
#